data_a893e273f9639c20cf2c267b30146da5
#
_entry.id   a893e273f9639c20cf2c267b30146da5
#
_cell.length_a   1.000
_cell.length_b   1.000
_cell.length_c   1.000
_cell.angle_alpha   90.00
_cell.angle_beta   90.00
_cell.angle_gamma   90.00
#
_symmetry.space_group_name_H-M   'P 1'
#
loop_
_entity.id
_entity.type
_entity.pdbx_description
1 polymer ?
#
loop_
_entity_poly.entity_id
_entity_poly.type
_entity_poly.pdbx_seq_one_letter_code
_entity_poly.pdbx_strand_id
1 'polypeptide(L)'
;MRLYNLSPTIHALANIALRRIKVSRIEDLNDPFELLSVSLRDKRLRQGFRKAKEQIHSQNGVICFSRSWQNPVLWSHYADKHRGICLGFEVDDNCVMPVSYETDLSKFEVDSQAAQSLITEQYVQRLLATKFRDWEYEGEARVYVGLDHSTAEGGLYFADYSENMQLREIILGARCDVPIKKARELAASFPHKIHVIKARLAFTKFSIVENRQYREAKA
;
A
#
# COMPACT_ATOMS: atom_id res chain seq x y z
N MET A 1 13.46 -1.31 4.53
CA MET A 1 12.96 0.01 5.04
C MET A 1 11.66 -0.15 5.82
N ARG A 2 11.32 0.84 6.69
CA ARG A 2 10.05 0.83 7.43
C ARG A 2 8.91 1.42 6.60
N LEU A 3 7.83 0.65 6.39
CA LEU A 3 6.66 1.03 5.62
C LEU A 3 5.36 0.72 6.38
N TYR A 4 4.28 1.42 6.07
CA TYR A 4 3.05 1.44 6.84
C TYR A 4 1.83 1.13 5.96
N ASN A 5 1.01 0.16 6.41
CA ASN A 5 -0.26 -0.17 5.77
C ASN A 5 -1.41 0.18 6.73
N LEU A 6 -2.28 1.09 6.31
CA LEU A 6 -3.44 1.51 7.07
C LEU A 6 -4.67 0.77 6.59
N SER A 7 -5.48 0.25 7.51
CA SER A 7 -6.70 -0.47 7.16
C SER A 7 -7.77 -0.39 8.26
N PRO A 8 -9.04 -0.68 7.92
CA PRO A 8 -10.09 -0.86 8.91
C PRO A 8 -9.70 -1.93 9.94
N THR A 9 -10.19 -1.77 11.17
CA THR A 9 -9.84 -2.65 12.31
C THR A 9 -9.98 -4.13 12.00
N ILE A 10 -11.09 -4.53 11.38
CA ILE A 10 -11.36 -5.95 11.11
C ILE A 10 -10.33 -6.57 10.16
N HIS A 11 -9.93 -5.83 9.14
CA HIS A 11 -8.93 -6.30 8.18
C HIS A 11 -7.53 -6.35 8.80
N ALA A 12 -7.17 -5.34 9.58
CA ALA A 12 -5.88 -5.33 10.28
C ALA A 12 -5.77 -6.49 11.28
N LEU A 13 -6.81 -6.76 12.05
CA LEU A 13 -6.83 -7.88 13.00
C LEU A 13 -6.72 -9.24 12.28
N ALA A 14 -7.42 -9.40 11.15
CA ALA A 14 -7.30 -10.60 10.32
C ALA A 14 -5.89 -10.76 9.76
N ASN A 15 -5.28 -9.67 9.27
CA ASN A 15 -3.90 -9.67 8.77
C ASN A 15 -2.89 -10.09 9.87
N ILE A 16 -3.07 -9.59 11.09
CA ILE A 16 -2.21 -9.97 12.23
C ILE A 16 -2.40 -11.46 12.60
N ALA A 17 -3.66 -11.88 12.76
CA ALA A 17 -3.99 -13.23 13.21
C ALA A 17 -3.56 -14.31 12.20
N LEU A 18 -3.75 -14.04 10.93
CA LEU A 18 -3.42 -14.95 9.83
C LEU A 18 -2.00 -14.75 9.29
N ARG A 19 -1.24 -13.79 9.83
CA ARG A 19 0.14 -13.45 9.42
C ARG A 19 0.29 -13.21 7.92
N ARG A 20 -0.68 -12.51 7.33
CA ARG A 20 -0.72 -12.21 5.91
C ARG A 20 -1.27 -10.81 5.67
N ILE A 21 -1.09 -10.27 4.49
CA ILE A 21 -1.64 -8.99 4.08
C ILE A 21 -2.41 -9.16 2.78
N LYS A 22 -3.54 -8.44 2.66
CA LYS A 22 -4.31 -8.44 1.41
C LYS A 22 -3.48 -7.82 0.28
N VAL A 23 -3.42 -8.52 -0.84
CA VAL A 23 -2.90 -8.02 -2.11
C VAL A 23 -4.08 -7.41 -2.87
N SER A 24 -3.98 -6.14 -3.23
CA SER A 24 -4.99 -5.48 -4.06
C SER A 24 -4.75 -5.81 -5.53
N ARG A 25 -5.81 -6.08 -6.28
CA ARG A 25 -5.70 -6.08 -7.74
C ARG A 25 -5.50 -4.64 -8.20
N ILE A 26 -4.74 -4.44 -9.25
CA ILE A 26 -4.44 -3.09 -9.74
C ILE A 26 -5.72 -2.37 -10.21
N GLU A 27 -6.70 -3.11 -10.69
CA GLU A 27 -8.00 -2.56 -11.09
C GLU A 27 -8.88 -2.09 -9.93
N ASP A 28 -8.59 -2.55 -8.69
CA ASP A 28 -9.32 -2.18 -7.47
C ASP A 28 -8.68 -0.95 -6.76
N LEU A 29 -7.61 -0.37 -7.33
CA LEU A 29 -6.98 0.81 -6.76
C LEU A 29 -7.88 2.05 -6.92
N ASN A 30 -7.75 2.98 -5.98
CA ASN A 30 -8.62 4.16 -5.87
C ASN A 30 -8.35 5.26 -6.90
N ASP A 31 -7.18 5.28 -7.54
CA ASP A 31 -6.86 6.25 -8.58
C ASP A 31 -7.31 5.71 -9.95
N PRO A 32 -8.29 6.33 -10.64
CA PRO A 32 -8.72 5.90 -11.96
C PRO A 32 -7.63 6.05 -13.04
N PHE A 33 -6.60 6.86 -12.77
CA PHE A 33 -5.45 7.04 -13.66
C PHE A 33 -4.34 6.01 -13.44
N GLU A 34 -4.52 5.03 -12.57
CA GLU A 34 -3.57 3.92 -12.45
C GLU A 34 -3.30 3.25 -13.79
N LEU A 35 -2.01 3.13 -14.14
CA LEU A 35 -1.53 2.68 -15.45
C LEU A 35 -1.94 3.57 -16.64
N LEU A 36 -2.47 4.76 -16.40
CA LEU A 36 -2.89 5.70 -17.43
C LEU A 36 -2.11 7.03 -17.39
N SER A 37 -0.92 7.03 -16.81
CA SER A 37 -0.07 8.23 -16.69
C SER A 37 0.49 8.75 -18.03
N VAL A 38 -0.10 8.34 -19.15
CA VAL A 38 0.31 8.69 -20.53
C VAL A 38 -0.82 9.34 -21.28
N SER A 39 -0.46 10.32 -22.13
CA SER A 39 -1.40 10.93 -23.06
C SER A 39 -1.82 9.96 -24.16
N LEU A 40 -3.04 9.48 -24.13
CA LEU A 40 -3.61 8.53 -25.08
C LEU A 40 -4.50 9.22 -26.13
N ARG A 41 -3.99 10.24 -26.81
CA ARG A 41 -4.75 10.96 -27.85
C ARG A 41 -5.08 10.09 -29.06
N ASP A 42 -4.17 9.19 -29.44
CA ASP A 42 -4.38 8.25 -30.55
C ASP A 42 -5.27 7.07 -30.16
N LYS A 43 -6.27 6.73 -31.02
CA LYS A 43 -7.22 5.64 -30.80
C LYS A 43 -6.54 4.27 -30.80
N ARG A 44 -5.50 4.07 -31.63
CA ARG A 44 -4.77 2.80 -31.70
C ARG A 44 -3.94 2.57 -30.44
N LEU A 45 -3.31 3.64 -29.93
CA LEU A 45 -2.61 3.62 -28.65
C LEU A 45 -3.58 3.23 -27.52
N ARG A 46 -4.77 3.85 -27.45
CA ARG A 46 -5.77 3.49 -26.43
C ARG A 46 -6.14 2.00 -26.44
N GLN A 47 -6.28 1.39 -27.64
CA GLN A 47 -6.60 -0.02 -27.76
C GLN A 47 -5.43 -0.92 -27.32
N GLY A 48 -4.18 -0.57 -27.70
CA GLY A 48 -2.98 -1.28 -27.26
C GLY A 48 -2.79 -1.23 -25.76
N PHE A 49 -2.92 -0.03 -25.18
CA PHE A 49 -2.82 0.16 -23.73
C PHE A 49 -3.89 -0.59 -22.94
N ARG A 50 -5.14 -0.63 -23.44
CA ARG A 50 -6.20 -1.38 -22.77
C ARG A 50 -5.87 -2.86 -22.69
N LYS A 51 -5.40 -3.48 -23.77
CA LYS A 51 -4.98 -4.90 -23.78
C LYS A 51 -3.81 -5.15 -22.84
N ALA A 52 -2.79 -4.29 -22.85
CA ALA A 52 -1.65 -4.42 -21.95
C ALA A 52 -2.07 -4.25 -20.48
N LYS A 53 -2.95 -3.29 -20.19
CA LYS A 53 -3.52 -3.07 -18.87
C LYS A 53 -4.28 -4.30 -18.38
N GLU A 54 -5.15 -4.89 -19.21
CA GLU A 54 -5.89 -6.11 -18.90
C GLU A 54 -4.94 -7.29 -18.58
N GLN A 55 -3.86 -7.45 -19.33
CA GLN A 55 -2.86 -8.48 -19.08
C GLN A 55 -2.11 -8.26 -17.76
N ILE A 56 -1.67 -7.03 -17.47
CA ILE A 56 -0.99 -6.67 -16.21
C ILE A 56 -1.92 -6.93 -15.02
N HIS A 57 -3.20 -6.52 -15.12
CA HIS A 57 -4.19 -6.69 -14.07
C HIS A 57 -4.48 -8.15 -13.75
N SER A 58 -4.47 -9.04 -14.76
CA SER A 58 -4.78 -10.45 -14.56
C SER A 58 -3.64 -11.23 -13.89
N GLN A 59 -2.40 -10.73 -13.96
CA GLN A 59 -1.21 -11.45 -13.49
C GLN A 59 -0.58 -10.86 -12.24
N ASN A 60 -0.86 -9.58 -11.96
CA ASN A 60 -0.16 -8.85 -10.90
C ASN A 60 -1.12 -8.18 -9.95
N GLY A 61 -0.78 -8.26 -8.68
CA GLY A 61 -1.36 -7.47 -7.61
C GLY A 61 -0.33 -6.56 -6.96
N VAL A 62 -0.79 -5.73 -6.07
CA VAL A 62 0.04 -4.75 -5.39
C VAL A 62 -0.33 -4.63 -3.92
N ILE A 63 0.69 -4.46 -3.08
CA ILE A 63 0.54 -4.05 -1.70
C ILE A 63 1.00 -2.61 -1.61
N CYS A 64 0.06 -1.71 -1.29
CA CYS A 64 0.34 -0.28 -1.14
C CYS A 64 0.71 0.01 0.31
N PHE A 65 1.82 0.68 0.48
CA PHE A 65 2.31 1.18 1.76
C PHE A 65 2.48 2.68 1.70
N SER A 66 2.48 3.33 2.88
CA SER A 66 2.95 4.70 3.05
C SER A 66 4.32 4.70 3.75
N ARG A 67 5.13 5.72 3.47
CA ARG A 67 6.41 5.96 4.18
C ARG A 67 6.22 6.50 5.59
N SER A 68 5.01 6.95 5.92
CA SER A 68 4.71 7.54 7.23
C SER A 68 3.26 7.26 7.65
N TRP A 69 3.06 6.93 8.91
CA TRP A 69 1.73 6.80 9.52
C TRP A 69 1.22 8.11 10.14
N GLN A 70 2.00 9.19 10.09
CA GLN A 70 1.70 10.43 10.82
C GLN A 70 0.73 11.37 10.10
N ASN A 71 0.43 11.15 8.83
CA ASN A 71 -0.48 11.98 8.06
C ASN A 71 -1.95 11.69 8.44
N PRO A 72 -2.73 12.67 8.98
CA PRO A 72 -4.12 12.46 9.36
C PRO A 72 -5.06 12.14 8.20
N VAL A 73 -4.73 12.57 6.97
CA VAL A 73 -5.53 12.29 5.78
C VAL A 73 -5.53 10.80 5.46
N LEU A 74 -4.37 10.11 5.60
CA LEU A 74 -4.29 8.65 5.42
C LEU A 74 -5.21 7.89 6.38
N TRP A 75 -5.25 8.31 7.64
CA TRP A 75 -6.15 7.70 8.64
C TRP A 75 -7.62 7.90 8.31
N SER A 76 -7.95 9.04 7.71
CA SER A 76 -9.32 9.33 7.29
C SER A 76 -9.76 8.46 6.12
N HIS A 77 -8.88 8.27 5.13
CA HIS A 77 -9.18 7.51 3.92
C HIS A 77 -9.10 5.99 4.13
N TYR A 78 -8.03 5.51 4.78
CA TYR A 78 -7.69 4.08 4.78
C TYR A 78 -7.94 3.36 6.10
N ALA A 79 -8.05 4.09 7.22
CA ALA A 79 -8.21 3.50 8.55
C ALA A 79 -9.56 3.86 9.19
N ASP A 80 -10.64 3.75 8.45
CA ASP A 80 -12.01 4.01 8.93
C ASP A 80 -12.10 5.25 9.81
N LYS A 81 -11.73 6.42 9.27
CA LYS A 81 -11.83 7.71 9.97
C LYS A 81 -11.14 7.69 11.35
N HIS A 82 -9.91 7.16 11.39
CA HIS A 82 -9.07 7.01 12.59
C HIS A 82 -9.51 5.90 13.57
N ARG A 83 -10.49 5.06 13.22
CA ARG A 83 -10.89 3.90 14.03
C ARG A 83 -10.08 2.65 13.72
N GLY A 84 -9.45 2.60 12.55
CA GLY A 84 -8.66 1.48 12.09
C GLY A 84 -7.32 1.32 12.79
N ILE A 85 -6.49 0.47 12.21
CA ILE A 85 -5.16 0.12 12.69
C ILE A 85 -4.17 0.32 11.54
N CYS A 86 -2.98 0.80 11.86
CA CYS A 86 -1.86 0.87 10.94
C CYS A 86 -0.84 -0.20 11.33
N LEU A 87 -0.39 -0.99 10.36
CA LEU A 87 0.63 -2.02 10.50
C LEU A 87 1.93 -1.51 9.92
N GLY A 88 3.00 -1.49 10.72
CA GLY A 88 4.34 -1.11 10.31
C GLY A 88 5.18 -2.34 10.00
N PHE A 89 5.67 -2.42 8.78
CA PHE A 89 6.49 -3.52 8.29
C PHE A 89 7.93 -3.09 8.06
N GLU A 90 8.86 -4.00 8.33
CA GLU A 90 10.19 -3.96 7.76
C GLU A 90 10.14 -4.68 6.42
N VAL A 91 10.35 -3.95 5.33
CA VAL A 91 10.29 -4.49 3.96
C VAL A 91 11.69 -4.39 3.34
N ASP A 92 12.11 -5.44 2.63
CA ASP A 92 13.37 -5.43 1.88
C ASP A 92 13.31 -4.34 0.80
N ASP A 93 14.33 -3.49 0.76
CA ASP A 93 14.41 -2.36 -0.17
C ASP A 93 14.37 -2.80 -1.63
N ASN A 94 14.88 -4.00 -1.93
CA ASN A 94 14.87 -4.56 -3.29
C ASN A 94 13.46 -4.97 -3.76
N CYS A 95 12.53 -5.17 -2.84
CA CYS A 95 11.13 -5.50 -3.16
C CYS A 95 10.26 -4.26 -3.35
N VAL A 96 10.78 -3.06 -3.03
CA VAL A 96 9.99 -1.83 -2.96
C VAL A 96 10.16 -0.99 -4.21
N MET A 97 9.06 -0.69 -4.87
CA MET A 97 8.99 0.29 -5.95
C MET A 97 8.49 1.63 -5.39
N PRO A 98 9.29 2.70 -5.43
CA PRO A 98 8.84 4.03 -5.05
C PRO A 98 7.88 4.60 -6.09
N VAL A 99 6.87 5.33 -5.64
CA VAL A 99 5.94 6.04 -6.53
C VAL A 99 6.46 7.44 -6.83
N SER A 100 6.45 7.80 -8.11
CA SER A 100 6.71 9.15 -8.61
C SER A 100 5.39 9.88 -8.83
N TYR A 101 5.33 11.15 -8.43
CA TYR A 101 4.11 11.95 -8.53
C TYR A 101 4.26 13.01 -9.64
N GLU A 102 3.31 12.98 -10.59
CA GLU A 102 3.33 13.82 -11.79
C GLU A 102 2.07 14.69 -11.88
N THR A 103 2.22 15.91 -12.36
CA THR A 103 1.09 16.83 -12.61
C THR A 103 0.44 16.60 -13.97
N ASP A 104 1.23 16.18 -14.93
CA ASP A 104 0.81 16.02 -16.31
C ASP A 104 1.02 14.59 -16.80
N LEU A 105 0.16 14.16 -17.71
CA LEU A 105 0.35 12.89 -18.39
C LEU A 105 1.61 12.96 -19.27
N SER A 106 2.49 11.98 -19.13
CA SER A 106 3.69 11.90 -19.96
C SER A 106 3.30 11.75 -21.44
N LYS A 107 4.08 12.37 -22.33
CA LYS A 107 3.91 12.16 -23.77
C LYS A 107 4.49 10.78 -24.12
N PHE A 108 3.71 9.99 -24.83
CA PHE A 108 4.18 8.75 -25.40
C PHE A 108 4.72 9.07 -26.80
N GLU A 109 6.05 9.09 -26.93
CA GLU A 109 6.68 9.25 -28.23
C GLU A 109 6.73 7.88 -28.90
N VAL A 110 5.85 7.67 -29.86
CA VAL A 110 5.86 6.45 -30.70
C VAL A 110 6.70 6.77 -31.92
N ASP A 111 7.84 6.11 -32.06
CA ASP A 111 8.48 5.98 -33.34
C ASP A 111 7.59 5.08 -34.22
N SER A 112 7.13 5.60 -35.35
CA SER A 112 5.99 5.11 -36.12
C SER A 112 6.14 3.70 -36.72
N GLN A 113 7.30 3.07 -36.62
CA GLN A 113 7.57 1.71 -37.12
C GLN A 113 7.57 0.60 -36.06
N ALA A 114 7.53 0.93 -34.81
CA ALA A 114 7.70 -0.03 -33.69
C ALA A 114 6.48 -0.16 -32.76
N ALA A 115 5.32 0.31 -33.13
CA ALA A 115 4.12 0.44 -32.25
C ALA A 115 3.63 -0.86 -31.60
N GLN A 116 4.06 -2.03 -32.03
CA GLN A 116 3.64 -3.32 -31.46
C GLN A 116 4.67 -3.94 -30.48
N SER A 117 5.93 -3.48 -30.49
CA SER A 117 6.98 -4.00 -29.58
C SER A 117 7.38 -3.04 -28.46
N LEU A 118 6.68 -1.91 -28.28
CA LEU A 118 7.14 -0.75 -27.54
C LEU A 118 6.64 -0.63 -26.09
N ILE A 119 5.83 -1.56 -25.60
CA ILE A 119 5.61 -1.63 -24.16
C ILE A 119 6.75 -2.45 -23.57
N THR A 120 7.91 -1.82 -23.46
CA THR A 120 9.07 -2.44 -22.80
C THR A 120 8.75 -2.62 -21.32
N GLU A 121 9.38 -3.60 -20.69
CA GLU A 121 9.26 -3.83 -19.25
C GLU A 121 9.54 -2.55 -18.44
N GLN A 122 10.56 -1.78 -18.83
CA GLN A 122 10.89 -0.49 -18.22
C GLN A 122 9.75 0.52 -18.31
N TYR A 123 9.03 0.54 -19.43
CA TYR A 123 7.89 1.42 -19.61
C TYR A 123 6.71 1.02 -18.73
N VAL A 124 6.43 -0.28 -18.63
CA VAL A 124 5.42 -0.83 -17.72
C VAL A 124 5.76 -0.48 -16.26
N GLN A 125 7.01 -0.68 -15.86
CA GLN A 125 7.49 -0.31 -14.52
C GLN A 125 7.28 1.19 -14.24
N ARG A 126 7.56 2.05 -15.20
CA ARG A 126 7.31 3.49 -15.06
C ARG A 126 5.82 3.80 -14.88
N LEU A 127 4.94 3.17 -15.66
CA LEU A 127 3.49 3.34 -15.51
C LEU A 127 2.99 2.88 -14.13
N LEU A 128 3.50 1.74 -13.67
CA LEU A 128 3.20 1.18 -12.36
C LEU A 128 3.72 2.04 -11.20
N ALA A 129 4.76 2.84 -11.45
CA ALA A 129 5.40 3.70 -10.46
C ALA A 129 4.92 5.17 -10.52
N THR A 130 3.99 5.52 -11.41
CA THR A 130 3.55 6.91 -11.59
C THR A 130 2.13 7.10 -11.06
N LYS A 131 1.91 8.18 -10.29
CA LYS A 131 0.62 8.56 -9.73
C LYS A 131 0.39 10.06 -9.91
N PHE A 132 -0.88 10.49 -9.95
CA PHE A 132 -1.23 11.91 -9.99
C PHE A 132 -0.75 12.64 -8.73
N ARG A 133 -0.19 13.83 -8.89
CA ARG A 133 0.48 14.58 -7.82
C ARG A 133 -0.37 14.86 -6.60
N ASP A 134 -1.68 15.04 -6.75
CA ASP A 134 -2.54 15.29 -5.60
C ASP A 134 -2.58 14.13 -4.59
N TRP A 135 -2.10 12.94 -4.97
CA TRP A 135 -1.88 11.80 -4.09
C TRP A 135 -0.51 11.78 -3.38
N GLU A 136 0.35 12.80 -3.60
CA GLU A 136 1.69 12.84 -3.02
C GLU A 136 1.69 12.79 -1.48
N TYR A 137 0.60 13.23 -0.85
CA TYR A 137 0.42 13.14 0.60
C TYR A 137 0.44 11.70 1.14
N GLU A 138 0.24 10.70 0.28
CA GLU A 138 0.33 9.28 0.66
C GLU A 138 1.76 8.82 0.91
N GLY A 139 2.75 9.45 0.25
CA GLY A 139 4.14 9.02 0.30
C GLY A 139 4.25 7.54 -0.01
N GLU A 140 3.59 7.12 -1.10
CA GLU A 140 3.35 5.71 -1.41
C GLU A 140 4.63 4.96 -1.79
N ALA A 141 4.68 3.71 -1.40
CA ALA A 141 5.66 2.72 -1.82
C ALA A 141 4.94 1.40 -2.11
N ARG A 142 5.28 0.72 -3.19
CA ARG A 142 4.55 -0.45 -3.69
C ARG A 142 5.41 -1.70 -3.65
N VAL A 143 4.80 -2.83 -3.29
CA VAL A 143 5.36 -4.16 -3.49
C VAL A 143 4.45 -4.90 -4.47
N TYR A 144 4.99 -5.27 -5.62
CA TYR A 144 4.26 -6.04 -6.62
C TYR A 144 4.36 -7.53 -6.33
N VAL A 145 3.23 -8.21 -6.48
CA VAL A 145 3.10 -9.65 -6.18
C VAL A 145 2.40 -10.30 -7.36
N GLY A 146 2.95 -11.41 -7.86
CA GLY A 146 2.24 -12.25 -8.84
C GLY A 146 0.96 -12.81 -8.22
N LEU A 147 -0.15 -12.76 -8.97
CA LEU A 147 -1.41 -13.31 -8.51
C LEU A 147 -1.45 -14.80 -8.81
N ASP A 148 -1.53 -15.62 -7.76
CA ASP A 148 -1.83 -17.05 -7.90
C ASP A 148 -3.34 -17.26 -7.74
N HIS A 149 -4.01 -17.48 -8.87
CA HIS A 149 -5.46 -17.69 -8.91
C HIS A 149 -5.90 -18.98 -8.20
N SER A 150 -4.98 -19.94 -8.00
CA SER A 150 -5.28 -21.19 -7.29
C SER A 150 -5.41 -21.00 -5.78
N THR A 151 -4.80 -19.93 -5.23
CA THR A 151 -4.82 -19.60 -3.80
C THR A 151 -5.80 -18.48 -3.45
N ALA A 152 -6.61 -18.02 -4.42
CA ALA A 152 -7.59 -16.97 -4.20
C ALA A 152 -8.69 -17.42 -3.23
N GLU A 153 -8.96 -16.62 -2.20
CA GLU A 153 -10.01 -16.87 -1.21
C GLU A 153 -11.18 -15.91 -1.46
N GLY A 154 -12.27 -16.41 -2.02
CA GLY A 154 -13.43 -15.59 -2.35
C GLY A 154 -13.12 -14.43 -3.32
N GLY A 155 -12.17 -14.64 -4.24
CA GLY A 155 -11.69 -13.62 -5.18
C GLY A 155 -10.69 -12.62 -4.59
N LEU A 156 -10.26 -12.81 -3.35
CA LEU A 156 -9.21 -12.00 -2.70
C LEU A 156 -7.88 -12.74 -2.73
N TYR A 157 -6.80 -11.98 -2.80
CA TYR A 157 -5.43 -12.47 -2.79
C TYR A 157 -4.72 -12.00 -1.54
N PHE A 158 -3.80 -12.82 -1.04
CA PHE A 158 -3.03 -12.53 0.16
C PHE A 158 -1.55 -12.88 -0.03
N ALA A 159 -0.68 -12.14 0.63
CA ALA A 159 0.74 -12.44 0.73
C ALA A 159 1.09 -12.68 2.20
N ASP A 160 1.72 -13.81 2.46
CA ASP A 160 2.18 -14.15 3.81
C ASP A 160 3.32 -13.24 4.26
N TYR A 161 3.42 -13.00 5.57
CA TYR A 161 4.59 -12.36 6.14
C TYR A 161 5.81 -13.26 5.91
N SER A 162 6.92 -12.66 5.54
CA SER A 162 8.15 -13.36 5.17
C SER A 162 9.37 -12.65 5.75
N GLU A 163 10.56 -13.18 5.50
CA GLU A 163 11.81 -12.49 5.85
C GLU A 163 11.94 -11.13 5.15
N ASN A 164 11.37 -11.00 3.95
CA ASN A 164 11.38 -9.75 3.17
C ASN A 164 10.27 -8.78 3.56
N MET A 165 9.27 -9.21 4.36
CA MET A 165 8.16 -8.37 4.80
C MET A 165 7.73 -8.78 6.22
N GLN A 166 8.35 -8.19 7.24
CA GLN A 166 8.15 -8.54 8.64
C GLN A 166 7.32 -7.48 9.36
N LEU A 167 6.24 -7.89 10.04
CA LEU A 167 5.48 -6.99 10.91
C LEU A 167 6.36 -6.56 12.11
N ARG A 168 6.44 -5.26 12.36
CA ARG A 168 7.23 -4.66 13.45
C ARG A 168 6.43 -3.76 14.37
N GLU A 169 5.34 -3.20 13.86
CA GLU A 169 4.53 -2.24 14.63
C GLU A 169 3.04 -2.48 14.41
N ILE A 170 2.27 -2.37 15.48
CA ILE A 170 0.81 -2.31 15.47
C ILE A 170 0.41 -0.98 16.07
N ILE A 171 -0.17 -0.09 15.27
CA ILE A 171 -0.52 1.27 15.68
C ILE A 171 -2.04 1.40 15.67
N LEU A 172 -2.64 1.44 16.86
CA LEU A 172 -4.07 1.64 17.03
C LEU A 172 -4.43 3.10 16.76
N GLY A 173 -5.38 3.35 15.88
CA GLY A 173 -5.85 4.68 15.54
C GLY A 173 -6.33 5.49 16.75
N ALA A 174 -6.36 6.81 16.62
CA ALA A 174 -6.74 7.70 17.72
C ALA A 174 -8.16 7.39 18.29
N ARG A 175 -9.06 6.94 17.40
CA ARG A 175 -10.44 6.56 17.72
C ARG A 175 -10.67 5.04 17.69
N CYS A 176 -9.62 4.23 17.65
CA CYS A 176 -9.73 2.77 17.62
C CYS A 176 -10.20 2.26 18.98
N ASP A 177 -11.25 1.44 19.00
CA ASP A 177 -11.88 0.89 20.20
C ASP A 177 -11.19 -0.40 20.68
N VAL A 178 -10.24 -0.94 19.92
CA VAL A 178 -9.48 -2.13 20.33
C VAL A 178 -8.65 -1.79 21.56
N PRO A 179 -8.83 -2.52 22.70
CA PRO A 179 -8.00 -2.31 23.88
C PRO A 179 -6.54 -2.60 23.58
N ILE A 180 -5.64 -1.72 24.00
CA ILE A 180 -4.21 -1.88 23.74
C ILE A 180 -3.65 -3.20 24.29
N LYS A 181 -4.22 -3.70 25.40
CA LYS A 181 -3.89 -5.01 25.98
C LYS A 181 -4.12 -6.14 24.98
N LYS A 182 -5.24 -6.11 24.24
CA LYS A 182 -5.55 -7.12 23.21
C LYS A 182 -4.58 -7.05 22.03
N ALA A 183 -4.21 -5.86 21.60
CA ALA A 183 -3.19 -5.70 20.57
C ALA A 183 -1.82 -6.23 21.02
N ARG A 184 -1.45 -6.04 22.29
CA ARG A 184 -0.22 -6.60 22.88
C ARG A 184 -0.25 -8.13 22.98
N GLU A 185 -1.39 -8.71 23.35
CA GLU A 185 -1.59 -10.17 23.37
C GLU A 185 -1.37 -10.77 21.96
N LEU A 186 -1.93 -10.13 20.92
CA LEU A 186 -1.68 -10.53 19.54
C LEU A 186 -0.22 -10.37 19.14
N ALA A 187 0.42 -9.26 19.50
CA ALA A 187 1.83 -9.01 19.22
C ALA A 187 2.75 -10.05 19.89
N ALA A 188 2.41 -10.50 21.08
CA ALA A 188 3.18 -11.51 21.83
C ALA A 188 3.19 -12.90 21.17
N SER A 189 2.27 -13.19 20.24
CA SER A 189 2.25 -14.46 19.49
C SER A 189 3.32 -14.55 18.39
N PHE A 190 4.03 -13.46 18.10
CA PHE A 190 5.08 -13.42 17.09
C PHE A 190 6.44 -13.83 17.67
N PRO A 191 7.32 -14.45 16.87
CA PRO A 191 8.64 -14.90 17.33
C PRO A 191 9.62 -13.74 17.58
N HIS A 192 9.27 -12.52 17.17
CA HIS A 192 10.07 -11.33 17.34
C HIS A 192 9.25 -10.20 17.98
N LYS A 193 9.92 -9.23 18.55
CA LYS A 193 9.27 -8.10 19.22
C LYS A 193 8.52 -7.24 18.22
N ILE A 194 7.23 -7.00 18.51
CA ILE A 194 6.37 -6.05 17.80
C ILE A 194 6.04 -4.90 18.76
N HIS A 195 6.21 -3.67 18.28
CA HIS A 195 5.87 -2.48 19.05
C HIS A 195 4.38 -2.17 18.90
N VAL A 196 3.67 -2.06 20.04
CA VAL A 196 2.25 -1.70 20.05
C VAL A 196 2.11 -0.24 20.49
N ILE A 197 1.51 0.57 19.64
CA ILE A 197 1.36 2.01 19.82
C ILE A 197 -0.13 2.38 19.83
N LYS A 198 -0.56 3.21 20.77
CA LYS A 198 -1.83 3.94 20.69
C LYS A 198 -1.55 5.32 20.10
N ALA A 199 -2.23 5.65 19.01
CA ALA A 199 -2.11 6.95 18.37
C ALA A 199 -3.02 8.00 19.02
N ARG A 200 -2.66 9.27 18.89
CA ARG A 200 -3.47 10.45 19.20
C ARG A 200 -3.19 11.58 18.21
N LEU A 201 -4.05 12.58 18.21
CA LEU A 201 -3.78 13.83 17.48
C LEU A 201 -2.69 14.62 18.21
N ALA A 202 -1.79 15.23 17.45
CA ALA A 202 -0.81 16.16 18.03
C ALA A 202 -1.50 17.46 18.49
N PHE A 203 -0.93 18.13 19.47
CA PHE A 203 -1.53 19.36 20.04
C PHE A 203 -1.15 20.63 19.27
N THR A 204 -0.05 20.61 18.53
CA THR A 204 0.54 21.82 17.95
C THR A 204 0.69 21.79 16.43
N LYS A 205 0.32 20.68 15.77
CA LYS A 205 0.42 20.53 14.31
C LYS A 205 -0.60 19.50 13.80
N PHE A 206 -0.93 19.54 12.51
CA PHE A 206 -1.77 18.53 11.85
C PHE A 206 -0.96 17.24 11.65
N SER A 207 -0.92 16.40 12.67
CA SER A 207 -0.17 15.14 12.64
C SER A 207 -0.75 14.15 13.65
N ILE A 208 -0.63 12.88 13.33
CA ILE A 208 -0.90 11.79 14.26
C ILE A 208 0.41 11.40 14.94
N VAL A 209 0.38 11.23 16.25
CA VAL A 209 1.56 10.93 17.07
C VAL A 209 1.23 9.84 18.09
N GLU A 210 2.27 9.25 18.67
CA GLU A 210 2.12 8.28 19.75
C GLU A 210 1.49 8.93 21.00
N ASN A 211 0.52 8.25 21.60
CA ASN A 211 0.03 8.58 22.92
C ASN A 211 0.92 7.93 23.99
N ARG A 212 1.83 8.73 24.53
CA ARG A 212 2.83 8.28 25.52
C ARG A 212 2.26 7.72 26.81
N GLN A 213 0.99 8.00 27.12
CA GLN A 213 0.31 7.41 28.29
C GLN A 213 0.19 5.90 28.22
N TYR A 214 0.26 5.34 27.02
CA TYR A 214 0.16 3.89 26.76
C TYR A 214 1.52 3.23 26.50
N ARG A 215 2.62 3.95 26.66
CA ARG A 215 3.96 3.33 26.54
C ARG A 215 4.16 2.25 27.58
N GLU A 216 4.78 1.16 27.16
CA GLU A 216 5.32 0.19 28.09
C GLU A 216 6.44 0.84 28.90
N ALA A 217 6.49 0.54 30.20
CA ALA A 217 7.64 0.90 31.00
C ALA A 217 8.88 0.29 30.36
N LYS A 218 9.95 1.06 30.25
CA LYS A 218 11.23 0.46 29.83
C LYS A 218 11.60 -0.57 30.89
N ALA A 219 11.69 -1.86 30.47
CA ALA A 219 12.24 -2.92 31.27
C ALA A 219 13.71 -2.63 31.57
#